data_aa3e78d1056ff7898dba836e185341b6
#
_entry.id   aa3e78d1056ff7898dba836e185341b6
#
_cell.length_a   1.000
_cell.length_b   1.000
_cell.length_c   1.000
_cell.angle_alpha   90.00
_cell.angle_beta   90.00
_cell.angle_gamma   90.00
#
_symmetry.space_group_name_H-M   'P 1'
#
loop_
_entity.id
_entity.type
_entity.pdbx_description
1 polymer ?
#
loop_
_entity_poly.entity_id
_entity_poly.type
_entity_poly.pdbx_seq_one_letter_code
_entity_poly.pdbx_strand_id
1 'polypeptide(L)'
;MIVKKRKPPHKLLQTEALLSRLQPSDHPKKALIEQDFKKRKAGYTGELSVDYHLSFLTDKKVMIFHDLRLPMEPNHFQIDNLLVTPCYSLLIEVKNISGIVTIDPEFNQLSKEYNGIETGYPDPITQAARQKLLLQKWFLNHKLPCPPVEFLVVFSHPSTILRMAPGHKRLPPYDKMIHAQNIMREISTFNKQYTREVIDIKKVKRLLLNAHRSPEMTSILDTYQLTQKDIIRGVQCDKCLHIMYRKPGKWLCPNCQFSSQTAHLKALEDYFLLIKPTITNRELRNFLNLSSPRTATLILQSLNLKTEGSTKGTAYTKNFT
;
A
#
# COMPACT_ATOMS: atom_id res chain seq x y z
N MET A 1 11.33 16.87 4.41
CA MET A 1 10.62 16.30 5.60
C MET A 1 9.47 15.40 5.13
N ILE A 2 9.38 14.16 5.61
CA ILE A 2 8.25 13.26 5.33
C ILE A 2 7.02 13.73 6.10
N VAL A 3 5.98 14.13 5.37
CA VAL A 3 4.72 14.68 5.90
C VAL A 3 3.66 13.59 6.03
N LYS A 4 3.55 12.72 5.03
CA LYS A 4 2.66 11.56 5.05
C LYS A 4 3.51 10.31 4.85
N LYS A 5 3.59 9.48 5.88
CA LYS A 5 4.32 8.20 5.82
C LYS A 5 3.54 7.16 5.02
N ARG A 6 4.26 6.29 4.33
CA ARG A 6 3.69 5.11 3.68
C ARG A 6 3.24 4.10 4.73
N LYS A 7 2.10 3.49 4.49
CA LYS A 7 1.62 2.33 5.23
C LYS A 7 1.56 1.13 4.28
N PRO A 8 1.68 -0.10 4.79
CA PRO A 8 1.42 -1.28 3.96
C PRO A 8 0.02 -1.18 3.34
N PRO A 9 -0.12 -1.41 2.03
CA PRO A 9 -1.42 -1.39 1.37
C PRO A 9 -2.39 -2.38 2.01
N HIS A 10 -3.63 -1.95 2.24
CA HIS A 10 -4.64 -2.78 2.89
C HIS A 10 -4.85 -4.13 2.16
N LYS A 11 -4.88 -4.10 0.82
CA LYS A 11 -4.97 -5.32 0.00
C LYS A 11 -3.79 -6.28 0.17
N LEU A 12 -2.58 -5.77 0.44
CA LEU A 12 -1.42 -6.61 0.73
C LEU A 12 -1.63 -7.34 2.06
N LEU A 13 -2.03 -6.60 3.11
CA LEU A 13 -2.31 -7.18 4.44
C LEU A 13 -3.46 -8.19 4.39
N GLN A 14 -4.54 -7.87 3.66
CA GLN A 14 -5.65 -8.80 3.47
C GLN A 14 -5.21 -10.09 2.78
N THR A 15 -4.39 -9.99 1.72
CA THR A 15 -3.94 -11.16 0.96
C THR A 15 -3.01 -12.04 1.82
N GLU A 16 -2.15 -11.42 2.63
CA GLU A 16 -1.28 -12.13 3.58
C GLU A 16 -2.09 -12.87 4.66
N ALA A 17 -3.06 -12.18 5.27
CA ALA A 17 -3.95 -12.77 6.26
C ALA A 17 -4.79 -13.91 5.65
N LEU A 18 -5.25 -13.74 4.42
CA LEU A 18 -6.00 -14.78 3.70
C LEU A 18 -5.15 -16.03 3.47
N LEU A 19 -3.91 -15.88 2.99
CA LEU A 19 -3.00 -17.02 2.77
C LEU A 19 -2.69 -17.77 4.05
N SER A 20 -2.56 -17.05 5.18
CA SER A 20 -2.28 -17.69 6.47
C SER A 20 -3.46 -18.46 7.04
N ARG A 21 -4.69 -18.19 6.57
CA ARG A 21 -5.93 -18.77 7.12
C ARG A 21 -6.75 -19.56 6.10
N LEU A 22 -6.31 -19.64 4.86
CA LEU A 22 -7.04 -20.37 3.81
C LEU A 22 -7.05 -21.88 4.10
N GLN A 23 -8.24 -22.49 4.02
CA GLN A 23 -8.44 -23.92 4.18
C GLN A 23 -9.35 -24.48 3.07
N PRO A 24 -9.15 -25.74 2.67
CA PRO A 24 -8.02 -26.60 3.07
C PRO A 24 -6.68 -26.03 2.55
N SER A 25 -5.58 -26.56 3.04
CA SER A 25 -4.22 -26.07 2.66
C SER A 25 -3.90 -26.20 1.17
N ASP A 26 -4.59 -27.07 0.46
CA ASP A 26 -4.55 -27.32 -1.00
C ASP A 26 -5.72 -26.66 -1.75
N HIS A 27 -6.33 -25.64 -1.18
CA HIS A 27 -7.47 -24.95 -1.78
C HIS A 27 -7.16 -24.49 -3.22
N PRO A 28 -8.07 -24.74 -4.20
CA PRO A 28 -7.81 -24.49 -5.63
C PRO A 28 -7.40 -23.04 -5.97
N LYS A 29 -7.86 -22.07 -5.19
CA LYS A 29 -7.55 -20.65 -5.41
C LYS A 29 -6.23 -20.21 -4.78
N LYS A 30 -5.54 -21.07 -4.03
CA LYS A 30 -4.32 -20.71 -3.29
C LYS A 30 -3.23 -20.18 -4.21
N ALA A 31 -2.97 -20.86 -5.33
CA ALA A 31 -1.95 -20.44 -6.29
C ALA A 31 -2.21 -19.04 -6.86
N LEU A 32 -3.46 -18.71 -7.17
CA LEU A 32 -3.87 -17.39 -7.64
C LEU A 32 -3.63 -16.33 -6.56
N ILE A 33 -4.03 -16.62 -5.31
CA ILE A 33 -3.86 -15.69 -4.17
C ILE A 33 -2.37 -15.46 -3.88
N GLU A 34 -1.54 -16.51 -3.96
CA GLU A 34 -0.08 -16.41 -3.81
C GLU A 34 0.55 -15.55 -4.90
N GLN A 35 0.12 -15.69 -6.14
CA GLN A 35 0.59 -14.86 -7.25
C GLN A 35 0.25 -13.38 -7.02
N ASP A 36 -0.97 -13.09 -6.61
CA ASP A 36 -1.41 -11.73 -6.30
C ASP A 36 -0.67 -11.14 -5.10
N PHE A 37 -0.44 -11.94 -4.06
CA PHE A 37 0.37 -11.53 -2.91
C PHE A 37 1.78 -11.15 -3.33
N LYS A 38 2.45 -12.00 -4.16
CA LYS A 38 3.80 -11.73 -4.68
C LYS A 38 3.85 -10.42 -5.47
N LYS A 39 2.86 -10.18 -6.36
CA LYS A 39 2.76 -8.92 -7.14
C LYS A 39 2.60 -7.70 -6.23
N ARG A 40 1.68 -7.75 -5.26
CA ARG A 40 1.43 -6.64 -4.30
C ARG A 40 2.64 -6.38 -3.43
N LYS A 41 3.28 -7.44 -2.93
CA LYS A 41 4.49 -7.35 -2.10
C LYS A 41 5.66 -6.75 -2.89
N ALA A 42 5.85 -7.17 -4.14
CA ALA A 42 6.86 -6.60 -5.02
C ALA A 42 6.63 -5.10 -5.26
N GLY A 43 5.39 -4.68 -5.56
CA GLY A 43 5.05 -3.26 -5.71
C GLY A 43 5.41 -2.46 -4.46
N TYR A 44 4.93 -2.89 -3.30
CA TYR A 44 5.20 -2.23 -2.02
C TYR A 44 6.71 -2.18 -1.68
N THR A 45 7.45 -3.26 -1.94
CA THR A 45 8.91 -3.29 -1.75
C THR A 45 9.62 -2.28 -2.66
N GLY A 46 9.17 -2.15 -3.91
CA GLY A 46 9.70 -1.14 -4.83
C GLY A 46 9.49 0.28 -4.35
N GLU A 47 8.29 0.57 -3.85
CA GLU A 47 7.96 1.87 -3.27
C GLU A 47 8.83 2.18 -2.03
N LEU A 48 9.04 1.20 -1.14
CA LEU A 48 9.93 1.34 0.02
C LEU A 48 11.40 1.61 -0.39
N SER A 49 11.86 1.02 -1.49
CA SER A 49 13.19 1.29 -2.03
C SER A 49 13.33 2.76 -2.46
N VAL A 50 12.31 3.33 -3.10
CA VAL A 50 12.30 4.76 -3.46
C VAL A 50 12.21 5.63 -2.21
N ASP A 51 11.40 5.26 -1.22
CA ASP A 51 11.30 5.98 0.06
C ASP A 51 12.66 6.05 0.77
N TYR A 52 13.47 4.97 0.67
CA TYR A 52 14.84 4.97 1.19
C TYR A 52 15.71 6.05 0.52
N HIS A 53 15.70 6.14 -0.82
CA HIS A 53 16.45 7.20 -1.52
C HIS A 53 15.95 8.60 -1.16
N LEU A 54 14.64 8.80 -1.01
CA LEU A 54 14.05 10.07 -0.63
C LEU A 54 14.35 10.46 0.83
N SER A 55 14.69 9.51 1.70
CA SER A 55 15.04 9.77 3.10
C SER A 55 16.34 10.57 3.28
N PHE A 56 17.20 10.60 2.25
CA PHE A 56 18.41 11.41 2.24
C PHE A 56 18.17 12.89 1.94
N LEU A 57 16.92 13.29 1.60
CA LEU A 57 16.57 14.69 1.42
C LEU A 57 16.48 15.39 2.80
N THR A 58 17.50 16.17 3.12
CA THR A 58 17.61 16.89 4.41
C THR A 58 16.96 18.29 4.38
N ASP A 59 16.67 18.83 3.19
CA ASP A 59 16.07 20.15 3.05
C ASP A 59 14.67 20.19 3.68
N LYS A 60 14.51 21.04 4.70
CA LYS A 60 13.25 21.25 5.43
C LYS A 60 12.16 21.91 4.57
N LYS A 61 12.54 22.56 3.46
CA LYS A 61 11.60 23.15 2.49
C LYS A 61 10.97 22.09 1.56
N VAL A 62 11.51 20.88 1.52
CA VAL A 62 10.94 19.77 0.73
C VAL A 62 9.97 18.96 1.59
N MET A 63 8.70 18.93 1.19
CA MET A 63 7.68 18.10 1.82
C MET A 63 7.39 16.86 0.98
N ILE A 64 7.46 15.69 1.61
CA ILE A 64 7.28 14.39 0.96
C ILE A 64 5.98 13.75 1.45
N PHE A 65 5.13 13.39 0.50
CA PHE A 65 3.88 12.66 0.73
C PHE A 65 3.97 11.31 0.03
N HIS A 66 3.95 10.23 0.78
CA HIS A 66 3.90 8.88 0.22
C HIS A 66 2.44 8.43 0.08
N ASP A 67 2.14 7.74 -1.01
CA ASP A 67 0.83 7.12 -1.25
C ASP A 67 -0.34 8.11 -1.06
N LEU A 68 -0.28 9.23 -1.77
CA LEU A 68 -1.28 10.29 -1.68
C LEU A 68 -2.43 10.01 -2.66
N ARG A 69 -3.64 9.81 -2.16
CA ARG A 69 -4.84 9.62 -2.97
C ARG A 69 -5.76 10.81 -2.81
N LEU A 70 -6.01 11.52 -3.91
CA LEU A 70 -6.77 12.77 -3.95
C LEU A 70 -8.08 12.59 -4.73
N PRO A 71 -9.18 13.22 -4.29
CA PRO A 71 -10.42 13.23 -5.03
C PRO A 71 -10.29 14.08 -6.30
N MET A 72 -10.92 13.61 -7.38
CA MET A 72 -11.11 14.31 -8.63
C MET A 72 -12.43 13.78 -9.22
N GLU A 73 -13.52 14.46 -8.85
CA GLU A 73 -14.87 14.03 -9.20
C GLU A 73 -15.03 13.61 -10.67
N PRO A 74 -15.68 12.44 -10.91
CA PRO A 74 -16.28 11.50 -9.94
C PRO A 74 -15.28 10.48 -9.36
N ASN A 75 -14.01 10.54 -9.68
CA ASN A 75 -12.98 9.56 -9.37
C ASN A 75 -11.97 10.06 -8.32
N HIS A 76 -10.95 9.27 -8.12
CA HIS A 76 -9.75 9.62 -7.36
C HIS A 76 -8.51 9.30 -8.20
N PHE A 77 -7.40 9.99 -7.91
CA PHE A 77 -6.10 9.62 -8.44
C PHE A 77 -5.09 9.44 -7.31
N GLN A 78 -4.15 8.57 -7.51
CA GLN A 78 -3.14 8.20 -6.53
C GLN A 78 -1.77 8.54 -7.07
N ILE A 79 -0.91 9.03 -6.21
CA ILE A 79 0.49 9.38 -6.47
C ILE A 79 1.35 8.58 -5.51
N ASP A 80 2.28 7.78 -6.01
CA ASP A 80 3.15 6.94 -5.18
C ASP A 80 4.04 7.79 -4.27
N ASN A 81 4.66 8.83 -4.84
CA ASN A 81 5.41 9.83 -4.08
C ASN A 81 5.20 11.22 -4.69
N LEU A 82 4.82 12.17 -3.85
CA LEU A 82 4.73 13.59 -4.21
C LEU A 82 5.71 14.39 -3.35
N LEU A 83 6.65 15.07 -4.01
CA LEU A 83 7.48 16.09 -3.41
C LEU A 83 6.89 17.46 -3.70
N VAL A 84 6.76 18.29 -2.68
CA VAL A 84 6.29 19.68 -2.80
C VAL A 84 7.36 20.59 -2.23
N THR A 85 7.85 21.50 -3.06
CA THR A 85 8.77 22.57 -2.68
C THR A 85 8.07 23.92 -2.86
N PRO A 86 8.61 25.03 -2.36
CA PRO A 86 8.05 26.35 -2.68
C PRO A 86 8.05 26.68 -4.18
N CYS A 87 8.94 26.06 -4.98
CA CYS A 87 9.22 26.42 -6.36
C CYS A 87 8.60 25.47 -7.40
N TYR A 88 8.44 24.19 -7.06
CA TYR A 88 7.89 23.15 -7.95
C TYR A 88 7.29 21.98 -7.17
N SER A 89 6.53 21.15 -7.87
CA SER A 89 6.06 19.84 -7.38
C SER A 89 6.60 18.73 -8.27
N LEU A 90 7.02 17.60 -7.69
CA LEU A 90 7.54 16.45 -8.41
C LEU A 90 6.75 15.19 -8.04
N LEU A 91 6.11 14.57 -9.03
CA LEU A 91 5.51 13.24 -8.91
C LEU A 91 6.55 12.18 -9.25
N ILE A 92 6.59 11.12 -8.46
CA ILE A 92 7.42 9.95 -8.74
C ILE A 92 6.50 8.74 -8.80
N GLU A 93 6.35 8.20 -10.01
CA GLU A 93 5.70 6.91 -10.27
C GLU A 93 6.74 5.80 -10.16
N VAL A 94 6.43 4.76 -9.36
CA VAL A 94 7.39 3.68 -9.07
C VAL A 94 7.04 2.42 -9.85
N LYS A 95 8.03 1.83 -10.50
CA LYS A 95 7.92 0.52 -11.15
C LYS A 95 8.97 -0.44 -10.59
N ASN A 96 8.52 -1.56 -10.03
CA ASN A 96 9.40 -2.61 -9.54
C ASN A 96 9.32 -3.83 -10.47
N ILE A 97 10.05 -3.77 -11.57
CA ILE A 97 10.07 -4.78 -12.63
C ILE A 97 11.51 -5.25 -12.80
N SER A 98 11.78 -6.53 -12.64
CA SER A 98 13.11 -7.13 -12.88
C SER A 98 13.26 -7.57 -14.34
N GLY A 99 14.49 -7.65 -14.82
CA GLY A 99 14.81 -8.16 -16.17
C GLY A 99 14.81 -7.05 -17.23
N ILE A 100 14.70 -7.47 -18.50
CA ILE A 100 14.75 -6.55 -19.63
C ILE A 100 13.37 -5.94 -19.82
N VAL A 101 13.34 -4.60 -19.83
CA VAL A 101 12.14 -3.80 -20.05
C VAL A 101 12.36 -3.01 -21.31
N THR A 102 11.56 -3.28 -22.35
CA THR A 102 11.59 -2.58 -23.62
C THR A 102 10.45 -1.56 -23.67
N ILE A 103 10.80 -0.34 -24.07
CA ILE A 103 9.88 0.79 -24.16
C ILE A 103 9.59 1.04 -25.63
N ASP A 104 8.33 0.97 -26.01
CA ASP A 104 7.84 1.27 -27.35
C ASP A 104 7.08 2.61 -27.34
N PRO A 105 7.69 3.70 -27.85
CA PRO A 105 7.04 5.00 -27.92
C PRO A 105 5.90 5.08 -28.92
N GLU A 106 5.91 4.26 -29.97
CA GLU A 106 4.92 4.29 -31.03
C GLU A 106 3.56 3.77 -30.54
N PHE A 107 3.59 2.66 -29.80
CA PHE A 107 2.37 2.08 -29.25
C PHE A 107 2.09 2.51 -27.80
N ASN A 108 2.92 3.39 -27.20
CA ASN A 108 2.82 3.78 -25.79
C ASN A 108 2.75 2.55 -24.89
N GLN A 109 3.66 1.62 -25.10
CA GLN A 109 3.68 0.32 -24.45
C GLN A 109 5.04 0.05 -23.84
N LEU A 110 5.02 -0.67 -22.73
CA LEU A 110 6.19 -1.26 -22.11
C LEU A 110 6.04 -2.76 -22.17
N SER A 111 7.07 -3.48 -22.60
CA SER A 111 7.11 -4.92 -22.53
C SER A 111 8.23 -5.39 -21.60
N LYS A 112 8.01 -6.55 -20.98
CA LYS A 112 8.99 -7.28 -20.19
C LYS A 112 9.17 -8.65 -20.78
N GLU A 113 10.42 -9.00 -21.05
CA GLU A 113 10.80 -10.37 -21.37
C GLU A 113 11.34 -11.08 -20.13
N TYR A 114 10.82 -12.28 -19.87
CA TYR A 114 11.28 -13.17 -18.81
C TYR A 114 11.15 -14.62 -19.25
N ASN A 115 12.27 -15.36 -19.28
CA ASN A 115 12.35 -16.76 -19.74
C ASN A 115 11.73 -16.98 -21.14
N GLY A 116 11.96 -16.06 -22.08
CA GLY A 116 11.43 -16.14 -23.45
C GLY A 116 9.94 -15.80 -23.58
N ILE A 117 9.28 -15.39 -22.49
CA ILE A 117 7.88 -14.95 -22.51
C ILE A 117 7.84 -13.42 -22.42
N GLU A 118 7.30 -12.79 -23.44
CA GLU A 118 7.06 -11.35 -23.46
C GLU A 118 5.68 -11.01 -22.88
N THR A 119 5.64 -10.03 -21.99
CA THR A 119 4.40 -9.55 -21.35
C THR A 119 4.31 -8.04 -21.49
N GLY A 120 3.22 -7.54 -22.07
CA GLY A 120 2.95 -6.11 -22.23
C GLY A 120 2.40 -5.46 -20.95
N TYR A 121 2.78 -4.20 -20.75
CA TYR A 121 2.29 -3.33 -19.68
C TYR A 121 1.94 -1.97 -20.24
N PRO A 122 0.96 -1.25 -19.64
CA PRO A 122 0.69 0.14 -19.98
C PRO A 122 1.94 1.02 -19.80
N ASP A 123 2.11 2.00 -20.68
CA ASP A 123 3.21 2.96 -20.59
C ASP A 123 3.14 3.79 -19.31
N PRO A 124 4.17 3.73 -18.44
CA PRO A 124 4.18 4.47 -17.19
C PRO A 124 4.38 5.98 -17.38
N ILE A 125 4.90 6.43 -18.52
CA ILE A 125 4.97 7.85 -18.87
C ILE A 125 3.56 8.43 -19.04
N THR A 126 2.70 7.74 -19.77
CA THR A 126 1.30 8.14 -19.94
C THR A 126 0.57 8.19 -18.60
N GLN A 127 0.85 7.23 -17.70
CA GLN A 127 0.30 7.23 -16.34
C GLN A 127 0.76 8.45 -15.55
N ALA A 128 2.07 8.72 -15.50
CA ALA A 128 2.63 9.85 -14.76
C ALA A 128 2.21 11.21 -15.34
N ALA A 129 2.14 11.33 -16.67
CA ALA A 129 1.63 12.54 -17.34
C ALA A 129 0.17 12.83 -16.99
N ARG A 130 -0.68 11.80 -16.93
CA ARG A 130 -2.06 11.94 -16.46
C ARG A 130 -2.13 12.39 -15.00
N GLN A 131 -1.33 11.83 -14.12
CA GLN A 131 -1.25 12.25 -12.71
C GLN A 131 -0.79 13.71 -12.59
N LYS A 132 0.18 14.14 -13.40
CA LYS A 132 0.63 15.53 -13.49
C LYS A 132 -0.55 16.46 -13.83
N LEU A 133 -1.32 16.16 -14.88
CA LEU A 133 -2.48 16.96 -15.29
C LEU A 133 -3.54 17.01 -14.19
N LEU A 134 -3.80 15.89 -13.52
CA LEU A 134 -4.77 15.82 -12.42
C LEU A 134 -4.31 16.64 -11.21
N LEU A 135 -3.01 16.62 -10.87
CA LEU A 135 -2.47 17.43 -9.80
C LEU A 135 -2.55 18.94 -10.14
N GLN A 136 -2.27 19.33 -11.38
CA GLN A 136 -2.43 20.72 -11.84
C GLN A 136 -3.89 21.18 -11.71
N LYS A 137 -4.86 20.35 -12.14
CA LYS A 137 -6.30 20.62 -11.96
C LYS A 137 -6.67 20.72 -10.48
N TRP A 138 -6.08 19.87 -9.63
CA TRP A 138 -6.31 19.92 -8.19
C TRP A 138 -5.88 21.28 -7.60
N PHE A 139 -4.72 21.82 -7.96
CA PHE A 139 -4.28 23.16 -7.55
C PHE A 139 -5.28 24.25 -7.98
N LEU A 140 -5.73 24.21 -9.23
CA LEU A 140 -6.70 25.17 -9.79
C LEU A 140 -8.05 25.10 -9.05
N ASN A 141 -8.58 23.91 -8.82
CA ASN A 141 -9.85 23.69 -8.13
C ASN A 141 -9.81 24.21 -6.68
N HIS A 142 -8.64 24.21 -6.05
CA HIS A 142 -8.45 24.75 -4.70
C HIS A 142 -8.04 26.23 -4.68
N LYS A 143 -8.12 26.92 -5.84
CA LYS A 143 -7.74 28.34 -5.98
C LYS A 143 -6.33 28.61 -5.44
N LEU A 144 -5.40 27.71 -5.72
CA LEU A 144 -3.99 27.82 -5.36
C LEU A 144 -3.17 28.21 -6.59
N PRO A 145 -2.09 29.00 -6.44
CA PRO A 145 -1.08 29.10 -7.48
C PRO A 145 -0.58 27.72 -7.85
N CYS A 146 -0.51 27.40 -9.14
CA CYS A 146 0.03 26.12 -9.59
C CYS A 146 1.52 26.28 -9.89
N PRO A 147 2.41 25.64 -9.12
CA PRO A 147 3.83 25.68 -9.44
C PRO A 147 4.11 24.81 -10.68
N PRO A 148 5.30 24.90 -11.29
CA PRO A 148 5.75 23.88 -12.22
C PRO A 148 5.57 22.49 -11.62
N VAL A 149 4.91 21.60 -12.37
CA VAL A 149 4.69 20.21 -11.94
C VAL A 149 5.51 19.31 -12.85
N GLU A 150 6.43 18.57 -12.27
CA GLU A 150 7.29 17.61 -12.95
C GLU A 150 6.93 16.19 -12.55
N PHE A 151 7.43 15.22 -13.34
CA PHE A 151 7.30 13.81 -12.96
C PHE A 151 8.55 13.03 -13.33
N LEU A 152 8.76 11.92 -12.63
CA LEU A 152 9.72 10.88 -12.94
C LEU A 152 9.04 9.52 -12.88
N VAL A 153 9.46 8.61 -13.74
CA VAL A 153 9.16 7.18 -13.64
C VAL A 153 10.41 6.48 -13.15
N VAL A 154 10.33 5.87 -11.97
CA VAL A 154 11.48 5.31 -11.28
C VAL A 154 11.40 3.79 -11.25
N PHE A 155 12.37 3.14 -11.86
CA PHE A 155 12.57 1.70 -11.77
C PHE A 155 13.41 1.38 -10.54
N SER A 156 12.77 0.74 -9.55
CA SER A 156 13.35 0.49 -8.23
C SER A 156 14.12 -0.84 -8.13
N HIS A 157 13.87 -1.79 -9.03
CA HIS A 157 14.58 -3.07 -9.01
C HIS A 157 16.01 -2.92 -9.59
N PRO A 158 17.07 -3.33 -8.88
CA PRO A 158 18.45 -3.07 -9.32
C PRO A 158 18.85 -3.80 -10.59
N SER A 159 18.23 -4.95 -10.91
CA SER A 159 18.52 -5.73 -12.11
C SER A 159 17.67 -5.35 -13.32
N THR A 160 16.93 -4.24 -13.27
CA THR A 160 16.18 -3.78 -14.44
C THR A 160 17.13 -3.26 -15.52
N ILE A 161 16.96 -3.73 -16.74
CA ILE A 161 17.65 -3.22 -17.92
C ILE A 161 16.64 -2.49 -18.78
N LEU A 162 16.77 -1.17 -18.90
CA LEU A 162 15.89 -0.35 -19.73
C LEU A 162 16.42 -0.28 -21.17
N ARG A 163 15.58 -0.60 -22.13
CA ARG A 163 15.86 -0.52 -23.56
C ARG A 163 14.75 0.24 -24.28
N MET A 164 15.12 0.97 -25.34
CA MET A 164 14.15 1.46 -26.30
C MET A 164 13.88 0.38 -27.33
N ALA A 165 12.68 0.35 -27.90
CA ALA A 165 12.38 -0.52 -29.05
C ALA A 165 13.33 -0.20 -30.22
N PRO A 166 13.64 -1.17 -31.10
CA PRO A 166 14.54 -0.97 -32.24
C PRO A 166 14.13 0.25 -33.07
N GLY A 167 15.12 1.07 -33.47
CA GLY A 167 14.90 2.28 -34.23
C GLY A 167 14.51 3.54 -33.41
N HIS A 168 14.19 3.39 -32.14
CA HIS A 168 13.80 4.51 -31.29
C HIS A 168 14.95 5.01 -30.41
N LYS A 169 14.99 6.35 -30.23
CA LYS A 169 15.92 7.01 -29.31
C LYS A 169 15.21 7.40 -28.02
N ARG A 170 15.97 7.45 -26.94
CA ARG A 170 15.47 7.96 -25.65
C ARG A 170 15.35 9.49 -25.67
N LEU A 171 14.26 9.98 -26.21
CA LEU A 171 13.92 11.40 -26.28
C LEU A 171 12.83 11.74 -25.25
N PRO A 172 12.60 13.04 -24.91
CA PRO A 172 11.46 13.42 -24.07
C PRO A 172 10.14 12.88 -24.64
N PRO A 173 9.23 12.37 -23.78
CA PRO A 173 9.31 12.38 -22.32
C PRO A 173 10.00 11.15 -21.68
N TYR A 174 10.57 10.23 -22.45
CA TYR A 174 11.16 8.98 -22.00
C TYR A 174 12.51 9.15 -21.27
N ASP A 175 13.14 10.33 -21.37
CA ASP A 175 14.29 10.75 -20.57
C ASP A 175 13.96 10.81 -19.06
N LYS A 176 12.68 10.93 -18.71
CA LYS A 176 12.16 10.92 -17.31
C LYS A 176 12.06 9.52 -16.69
N MET A 177 12.35 8.47 -17.45
CA MET A 177 12.50 7.11 -16.93
C MET A 177 13.90 6.90 -16.37
N ILE A 178 14.03 6.64 -15.10
CA ILE A 178 15.33 6.52 -14.43
C ILE A 178 15.37 5.33 -13.46
N HIS A 179 16.56 4.90 -13.09
CA HIS A 179 16.76 4.02 -11.95
C HIS A 179 16.73 4.79 -10.63
N ALA A 180 16.31 4.13 -9.55
CA ALA A 180 16.14 4.74 -8.22
C ALA A 180 17.41 5.46 -7.71
N GLN A 181 18.58 4.94 -7.99
CA GLN A 181 19.88 5.57 -7.64
C GLN A 181 20.09 6.97 -8.25
N ASN A 182 19.36 7.32 -9.31
CA ASN A 182 19.49 8.62 -9.98
C ASN A 182 18.53 9.68 -9.46
N ILE A 183 17.63 9.34 -8.53
CA ILE A 183 16.59 10.28 -8.02
C ILE A 183 17.21 11.57 -7.49
N MET A 184 18.27 11.48 -6.69
CA MET A 184 18.89 12.66 -6.07
C MET A 184 19.51 13.59 -7.09
N ARG A 185 20.08 13.05 -8.16
CA ARG A 185 20.63 13.83 -9.27
C ARG A 185 19.52 14.61 -9.99
N GLU A 186 18.39 13.97 -10.30
CA GLU A 186 17.28 14.62 -10.98
C GLU A 186 16.64 15.71 -10.09
N ILE A 187 16.47 15.46 -8.79
CA ILE A 187 15.99 16.47 -7.85
C ILE A 187 16.95 17.67 -7.80
N SER A 188 18.26 17.44 -7.81
CA SER A 188 19.26 18.53 -7.86
C SER A 188 19.12 19.35 -9.15
N THR A 189 18.82 18.71 -10.29
CA THR A 189 18.57 19.38 -11.56
C THR A 189 17.32 20.27 -11.48
N PHE A 190 16.21 19.76 -10.95
CA PHE A 190 14.98 20.55 -10.76
C PHE A 190 15.19 21.71 -9.78
N ASN A 191 15.96 21.54 -8.71
CA ASN A 191 16.27 22.60 -7.76
C ASN A 191 17.05 23.75 -8.42
N LYS A 192 17.93 23.45 -9.41
CA LYS A 192 18.65 24.46 -10.19
C LYS A 192 17.76 25.15 -11.22
N GLN A 193 16.81 24.41 -11.82
CA GLN A 193 15.90 24.90 -12.85
C GLN A 193 14.81 25.81 -12.27
N TYR A 194 14.25 25.44 -11.10
CA TYR A 194 13.13 26.13 -10.49
C TYR A 194 13.56 26.81 -9.19
N THR A 195 13.84 28.12 -9.27
CA THR A 195 14.34 28.92 -8.14
C THR A 195 13.32 29.90 -7.59
N ARG A 196 12.26 30.21 -8.37
CA ARG A 196 11.21 31.16 -7.97
C ARG A 196 10.19 30.47 -7.07
N GLU A 197 9.99 30.98 -5.87
CA GLU A 197 8.93 30.54 -4.97
C GLU A 197 7.55 30.96 -5.51
N VAL A 198 6.63 30.01 -5.61
CA VAL A 198 5.27 30.17 -6.19
C VAL A 198 4.19 29.89 -5.16
N ILE A 199 4.44 28.97 -4.22
CA ILE A 199 3.41 28.47 -3.30
C ILE A 199 3.81 28.55 -1.84
N ASP A 200 2.81 28.78 -0.98
CA ASP A 200 2.93 28.54 0.45
C ASP A 200 2.83 27.04 0.74
N ILE A 201 3.96 26.42 0.99
CA ILE A 201 4.04 24.98 1.26
C ILE A 201 3.28 24.55 2.51
N LYS A 202 3.12 25.43 3.53
CA LYS A 202 2.37 25.10 4.75
C LYS A 202 0.87 25.01 4.45
N LYS A 203 0.36 25.95 3.64
CA LYS A 203 -1.03 25.95 3.17
C LYS A 203 -1.31 24.73 2.30
N VAL A 204 -0.45 24.44 1.32
CA VAL A 204 -0.57 23.27 0.43
C VAL A 204 -0.51 21.97 1.24
N LYS A 205 0.43 21.84 2.19
CA LYS A 205 0.51 20.69 3.09
C LYS A 205 -0.82 20.39 3.76
N ARG A 206 -1.41 21.40 4.39
CA ARG A 206 -2.68 21.25 5.12
C ARG A 206 -3.80 20.79 4.20
N LEU A 207 -3.90 21.38 3.01
CA LEU A 207 -4.95 21.03 2.05
C LEU A 207 -4.77 19.62 1.49
N LEU A 208 -3.55 19.20 1.14
CA LEU A 208 -3.28 17.86 0.65
C LEU A 208 -3.59 16.79 1.70
N LEU A 209 -3.22 17.02 2.98
CA LEU A 209 -3.54 16.09 4.06
C LEU A 209 -5.04 15.99 4.31
N ASN A 210 -5.77 17.12 4.29
CA ASN A 210 -7.21 17.14 4.48
C ASN A 210 -7.97 16.53 3.29
N ALA A 211 -7.43 16.64 2.08
CA ALA A 211 -8.03 16.07 0.88
C ALA A 211 -7.73 14.59 0.70
N HIS A 212 -6.71 14.05 1.36
CA HIS A 212 -6.36 12.63 1.24
C HIS A 212 -7.52 11.73 1.65
N ARG A 213 -7.82 10.74 0.81
CA ARG A 213 -8.84 9.71 1.07
C ARG A 213 -8.20 8.33 0.95
N SER A 214 -8.26 7.56 2.03
CA SER A 214 -7.86 6.14 1.96
C SER A 214 -8.77 5.39 0.97
N PRO A 215 -8.26 4.37 0.26
CA PRO A 215 -9.11 3.51 -0.56
C PRO A 215 -10.23 2.88 0.26
N GLU A 216 -11.39 2.70 -0.34
CA GLU A 216 -12.48 1.94 0.28
C GLU A 216 -12.05 0.51 0.55
N MET A 217 -12.45 0.02 1.72
CA MET A 217 -12.20 -1.38 2.09
C MET A 217 -13.18 -2.29 1.36
N THR A 218 -12.68 -3.03 0.40
CA THR A 218 -13.45 -4.08 -0.28
C THR A 218 -13.13 -5.43 0.33
N SER A 219 -14.13 -6.32 0.39
CA SER A 219 -13.94 -7.68 0.88
C SER A 219 -12.94 -8.44 0.01
N ILE A 220 -11.90 -8.98 0.63
CA ILE A 220 -10.94 -9.86 -0.06
C ILE A 220 -11.56 -11.22 -0.36
N LEU A 221 -12.48 -11.68 0.50
CA LEU A 221 -13.19 -12.94 0.28
C LEU A 221 -14.03 -12.87 -0.98
N ASP A 222 -14.77 -11.76 -1.19
CA ASP A 222 -15.57 -11.57 -2.39
C ASP A 222 -14.70 -11.48 -3.65
N THR A 223 -13.51 -10.84 -3.54
CA THR A 223 -12.55 -10.76 -4.65
C THR A 223 -12.17 -12.14 -5.19
N TYR A 224 -12.03 -13.13 -4.31
CA TYR A 224 -11.70 -14.51 -4.68
C TYR A 224 -12.91 -15.46 -4.62
N GLN A 225 -14.14 -14.93 -4.46
CA GLN A 225 -15.36 -15.74 -4.32
C GLN A 225 -15.21 -16.81 -3.23
N LEU A 226 -14.72 -16.40 -2.07
CA LEU A 226 -14.55 -17.20 -0.87
C LEU A 226 -15.59 -16.83 0.17
N THR A 227 -15.81 -17.72 1.12
CA THR A 227 -16.71 -17.53 2.26
C THR A 227 -15.95 -17.67 3.58
N GLN A 228 -16.60 -17.35 4.68
CA GLN A 228 -16.01 -17.56 6.00
C GLN A 228 -15.77 -19.06 6.36
N LYS A 229 -16.31 -20.00 5.58
CA LYS A 229 -16.04 -21.44 5.75
C LYS A 229 -14.65 -21.82 5.24
N ASP A 230 -14.10 -21.02 4.31
CA ASP A 230 -12.79 -21.23 3.73
C ASP A 230 -11.67 -20.65 4.61
N ILE A 231 -12.02 -20.11 5.81
CA ILE A 231 -11.10 -19.43 6.71
C ILE A 231 -10.93 -20.22 8.01
N ILE A 232 -9.68 -20.56 8.34
CA ILE A 232 -9.32 -21.18 9.61
C ILE A 232 -9.64 -20.22 10.77
N ARG A 233 -10.47 -20.70 11.71
CA ARG A 233 -10.75 -20.00 12.97
C ARG A 233 -9.77 -20.42 14.04
N GLY A 234 -9.70 -19.63 15.11
CA GLY A 234 -8.82 -19.87 16.25
C GLY A 234 -7.56 -19.02 16.22
N VAL A 235 -6.78 -19.15 17.29
CA VAL A 235 -5.50 -18.47 17.44
C VAL A 235 -4.40 -19.40 16.95
N GLN A 236 -3.75 -19.02 15.84
CA GLN A 236 -2.64 -19.80 15.30
C GLN A 236 -1.36 -19.55 16.09
N CYS A 237 -0.55 -20.58 16.23
CA CYS A 237 0.77 -20.50 16.85
C CYS A 237 1.76 -19.83 15.89
N ASP A 238 2.49 -18.82 16.37
CA ASP A 238 3.50 -18.12 15.56
C ASP A 238 4.70 -19.00 15.17
N LYS A 239 4.86 -20.19 15.83
CA LYS A 239 5.96 -21.10 15.57
C LYS A 239 5.62 -22.24 14.60
N CYS A 240 4.42 -22.79 14.68
CA CYS A 240 4.06 -24.00 13.92
C CYS A 240 2.66 -23.94 13.28
N LEU A 241 1.97 -22.82 13.37
CA LEU A 241 0.65 -22.53 12.80
C LEU A 241 -0.51 -23.39 13.34
N HIS A 242 -0.25 -24.35 14.25
CA HIS A 242 -1.33 -25.10 14.91
C HIS A 242 -2.22 -24.18 15.75
N ILE A 243 -3.49 -24.56 15.88
CA ILE A 243 -4.45 -23.79 16.69
C ILE A 243 -4.13 -23.96 18.17
N MET A 244 -3.91 -22.82 18.82
CA MET A 244 -3.65 -22.71 20.25
C MET A 244 -4.96 -22.74 21.04
N TYR A 245 -4.91 -23.22 22.26
CA TYR A 245 -6.02 -23.14 23.21
C TYR A 245 -5.74 -22.17 24.35
N ARG A 246 -6.80 -21.61 24.91
CA ARG A 246 -6.71 -20.62 25.98
C ARG A 246 -6.53 -21.28 27.34
N LYS A 247 -5.47 -20.92 28.06
CA LYS A 247 -5.28 -21.15 29.50
C LYS A 247 -5.40 -19.85 30.29
N PRO A 248 -5.51 -19.86 31.62
CA PRO A 248 -5.48 -18.64 32.41
C PRO A 248 -4.25 -17.78 32.07
N GLY A 249 -4.48 -16.56 31.65
CA GLY A 249 -3.43 -15.59 31.29
C GLY A 249 -2.70 -15.81 29.97
N LYS A 250 -2.77 -16.98 29.30
CA LYS A 250 -1.97 -17.27 28.09
C LYS A 250 -2.65 -18.20 27.10
N TRP A 251 -2.12 -18.21 25.88
CA TRP A 251 -2.40 -19.20 24.83
C TRP A 251 -1.29 -20.24 24.83
N LEU A 252 -1.63 -21.53 24.68
CA LEU A 252 -0.68 -22.63 24.62
C LEU A 252 -0.88 -23.43 23.34
N CYS A 253 0.21 -23.70 22.63
CA CYS A 253 0.21 -24.56 21.46
C CYS A 253 0.27 -26.03 21.88
N PRO A 254 -0.68 -26.89 21.48
CA PRO A 254 -0.64 -28.31 21.85
C PRO A 254 0.49 -29.06 21.13
N ASN A 255 0.93 -28.56 19.95
CA ASN A 255 1.94 -29.22 19.12
C ASN A 255 3.37 -28.92 19.58
N CYS A 256 3.76 -27.63 19.66
CA CYS A 256 5.15 -27.25 19.96
C CYS A 256 5.35 -26.67 21.37
N GLN A 257 4.33 -26.71 22.23
CA GLN A 257 4.33 -26.20 23.60
C GLN A 257 4.66 -24.71 23.76
N PHE A 258 4.77 -23.96 22.62
CA PHE A 258 4.95 -22.52 22.67
C PHE A 258 3.78 -21.84 23.37
N SER A 259 4.07 -20.88 24.24
CA SER A 259 3.05 -20.10 24.91
C SER A 259 3.20 -18.59 24.65
N SER A 260 2.07 -17.89 24.55
CA SER A 260 2.02 -16.45 24.31
C SER A 260 0.84 -15.83 25.04
N GLN A 261 1.03 -14.64 25.59
CA GLN A 261 -0.08 -13.86 26.16
C GLN A 261 -0.83 -13.08 25.09
N THR A 262 -0.19 -12.79 23.95
CA THR A 262 -0.65 -11.87 22.92
C THR A 262 -0.98 -12.50 21.57
N ALA A 263 -0.85 -13.82 21.42
CA ALA A 263 -1.09 -14.51 20.13
C ALA A 263 -2.48 -14.21 19.51
N HIS A 264 -3.48 -13.90 20.33
CA HIS A 264 -4.81 -13.51 19.87
C HIS A 264 -4.83 -12.17 19.12
N LEU A 265 -3.84 -11.29 19.30
CA LEU A 265 -3.80 -9.98 18.61
C LEU A 265 -3.68 -10.17 17.10
N LYS A 266 -2.80 -11.07 16.66
CA LYS A 266 -2.66 -11.40 15.22
C LYS A 266 -3.95 -11.98 14.66
N ALA A 267 -4.59 -12.89 15.41
CA ALA A 267 -5.88 -13.47 15.00
C ALA A 267 -6.98 -12.41 14.85
N LEU A 268 -7.01 -11.41 15.74
CA LEU A 268 -7.95 -10.29 15.65
C LEU A 268 -7.64 -9.35 14.49
N GLU A 269 -6.35 -9.10 14.20
CA GLU A 269 -5.96 -8.36 13.01
C GLU A 269 -6.46 -9.04 11.74
N ASP A 270 -6.27 -10.36 11.64
CA ASP A 270 -6.77 -11.14 10.51
C ASP A 270 -8.31 -11.08 10.41
N TYR A 271 -9.02 -11.14 11.54
CA TYR A 271 -10.48 -10.98 11.55
C TYR A 271 -10.91 -9.65 10.93
N PHE A 272 -10.31 -8.55 11.39
CA PHE A 272 -10.65 -7.22 10.89
C PHE A 272 -10.27 -7.00 9.41
N LEU A 273 -9.23 -7.68 8.94
CA LEU A 273 -8.81 -7.63 7.53
C LEU A 273 -9.70 -8.48 6.62
N LEU A 274 -10.16 -9.64 7.10
CA LEU A 274 -10.83 -10.65 6.27
C LEU A 274 -12.35 -10.62 6.38
N ILE A 275 -12.89 -10.28 7.54
CA ILE A 275 -14.33 -10.43 7.80
C ILE A 275 -15.02 -9.05 7.77
N LYS A 276 -14.76 -8.19 8.75
CA LYS A 276 -15.33 -6.85 8.82
C LYS A 276 -14.63 -5.99 9.88
N PRO A 277 -14.72 -4.66 9.82
CA PRO A 277 -14.06 -3.76 10.76
C PRO A 277 -14.66 -3.75 12.18
N THR A 278 -15.82 -4.39 12.37
CA THR A 278 -16.52 -4.44 13.67
C THR A 278 -16.55 -5.85 14.21
N ILE A 279 -16.52 -6.00 15.55
CA ILE A 279 -16.60 -7.30 16.21
C ILE A 279 -17.44 -7.19 17.50
N THR A 280 -18.32 -8.16 17.73
CA THR A 280 -19.05 -8.34 18.99
C THR A 280 -18.38 -9.41 19.85
N ASN A 281 -18.76 -9.49 21.14
CA ASN A 281 -18.27 -10.55 22.03
C ASN A 281 -18.57 -11.95 21.48
N ARG A 282 -19.75 -12.17 20.90
CA ARG A 282 -20.13 -13.45 20.31
C ARG A 282 -19.26 -13.82 19.11
N GLU A 283 -19.01 -12.85 18.21
CA GLU A 283 -18.19 -13.06 17.03
C GLU A 283 -16.73 -13.32 17.39
N LEU A 284 -16.20 -12.58 18.38
CA LEU A 284 -14.86 -12.83 18.90
C LEU A 284 -14.72 -14.25 19.43
N ARG A 285 -15.66 -14.69 20.27
CA ARG A 285 -15.64 -16.07 20.80
C ARG A 285 -15.68 -17.12 19.68
N ASN A 286 -16.55 -16.91 18.69
CA ASN A 286 -16.66 -17.81 17.55
C ASN A 286 -15.38 -17.86 16.72
N PHE A 287 -14.75 -16.69 16.53
CA PHE A 287 -13.53 -16.62 15.71
C PHE A 287 -12.30 -17.12 16.42
N LEU A 288 -12.14 -16.85 17.72
CA LEU A 288 -10.98 -17.28 18.51
C LEU A 288 -11.14 -18.66 19.16
N ASN A 289 -12.28 -19.34 18.97
CA ASN A 289 -12.64 -20.59 19.64
C ASN A 289 -12.61 -20.47 21.19
N LEU A 290 -13.25 -19.42 21.72
CA LEU A 290 -13.36 -19.16 23.16
C LEU A 290 -14.73 -19.56 23.71
N SER A 291 -14.77 -20.32 24.79
CA SER A 291 -16.01 -20.67 25.48
C SER A 291 -16.51 -19.55 26.42
N SER A 292 -15.59 -18.83 27.07
CA SER A 292 -15.91 -17.87 28.14
C SER A 292 -16.27 -16.48 27.62
N PRO A 293 -17.51 -15.99 27.84
CA PRO A 293 -17.90 -14.62 27.53
C PRO A 293 -17.09 -13.56 28.29
N ARG A 294 -16.72 -13.86 29.56
CA ARG A 294 -15.93 -12.97 30.41
C ARG A 294 -14.53 -12.77 29.84
N THR A 295 -13.87 -13.85 29.42
CA THR A 295 -12.54 -13.77 28.77
C THR A 295 -12.59 -12.94 27.49
N ALA A 296 -13.63 -13.13 26.68
CA ALA A 296 -13.82 -12.35 25.46
C ALA A 296 -14.01 -10.85 25.76
N THR A 297 -14.79 -10.51 26.79
CA THR A 297 -14.97 -9.11 27.22
C THR A 297 -13.65 -8.49 27.66
N LEU A 298 -12.85 -9.20 28.48
CA LEU A 298 -11.54 -8.71 28.93
C LEU A 298 -10.58 -8.46 27.74
N ILE A 299 -10.57 -9.35 26.76
CA ILE A 299 -9.78 -9.17 25.53
C ILE A 299 -10.25 -7.91 24.79
N LEU A 300 -11.56 -7.76 24.56
CA LEU A 300 -12.09 -6.59 23.83
C LEU A 300 -11.80 -5.26 24.54
N GLN A 301 -11.90 -5.25 25.87
CA GLN A 301 -11.61 -4.06 26.69
C GLN A 301 -10.10 -3.72 26.70
N SER A 302 -9.21 -4.72 26.57
CA SER A 302 -7.77 -4.47 26.48
C SER A 302 -7.32 -3.87 25.15
N LEU A 303 -8.20 -3.88 24.13
CA LEU A 303 -7.94 -3.32 22.80
C LEU A 303 -8.45 -1.87 22.77
N ASN A 304 -7.65 -0.98 22.18
CA ASN A 304 -8.05 0.42 22.00
C ASN A 304 -9.01 0.56 20.81
N LEU A 305 -10.22 -0.01 20.92
CA LEU A 305 -11.26 -0.01 19.90
C LEU A 305 -12.37 1.00 20.24
N LYS A 306 -12.93 1.62 19.22
CA LYS A 306 -14.15 2.43 19.40
C LYS A 306 -15.32 1.51 19.73
N THR A 307 -16.05 1.81 20.80
CA THR A 307 -17.22 1.03 21.22
C THR A 307 -18.52 1.71 20.83
N GLU A 308 -19.50 0.93 20.36
CA GLU A 308 -20.86 1.38 20.05
C GLU A 308 -21.85 0.43 20.72
N GLY A 309 -22.77 1.02 21.54
CA GLY A 309 -23.72 0.25 22.36
C GLY A 309 -23.22 -0.02 23.76
N SER A 310 -24.14 -0.43 24.66
CA SER A 310 -23.87 -0.63 26.10
C SER A 310 -24.32 -1.99 26.65
N THR A 311 -24.88 -2.86 25.78
CA THR A 311 -25.48 -4.14 26.19
C THR A 311 -24.81 -5.35 25.52
N LYS A 312 -25.48 -6.52 25.54
CA LYS A 312 -25.02 -7.76 24.87
C LYS A 312 -24.67 -7.60 23.39
N GLY A 313 -25.18 -6.56 22.72
CA GLY A 313 -24.92 -6.21 21.32
C GLY A 313 -23.78 -5.23 21.09
N THR A 314 -23.03 -4.83 22.12
CA THR A 314 -21.89 -3.90 21.98
C THR A 314 -20.94 -4.32 20.88
N ALA A 315 -20.75 -3.44 19.90
CA ALA A 315 -19.80 -3.62 18.80
C ALA A 315 -18.50 -2.83 19.06
N TYR A 316 -17.41 -3.44 18.71
CA TYR A 316 -16.05 -2.86 18.83
C TYR A 316 -15.49 -2.67 17.43
N THR A 317 -15.14 -1.43 17.10
CA THR A 317 -14.70 -1.03 15.74
C THR A 317 -13.22 -0.73 15.72
N LYS A 318 -12.49 -1.35 14.78
CA LYS A 318 -11.08 -1.02 14.49
C LYS A 318 -11.04 0.12 13.47
N ASN A 319 -10.41 1.23 13.83
CA ASN A 319 -10.12 2.31 12.89
C ASN A 319 -8.84 1.95 12.11
N PHE A 320 -8.95 1.77 10.80
CA PHE A 320 -7.82 1.63 9.89
C PHE A 320 -7.40 3.04 9.40
N THR A 321 -6.88 3.88 10.33
CA THR A 321 -6.34 5.21 9.98
C THR A 321 -4.87 5.17 9.63
#